data_d5702372cf0ff2b6e2d65cfe2701f203
#
_entry.id   d5702372cf0ff2b6e2d65cfe2701f203
#
_cell.length_a   1.000
_cell.length_b   1.000
_cell.length_c   1.000
_cell.angle_alpha   90.00
_cell.angle_beta   90.00
_cell.angle_gamma   90.00
#
_symmetry.space_group_name_H-M   'P 1'
#
loop_
_entity.id
_entity.type
_entity.pdbx_description
1 polymer ?
#
loop_
_entity_poly.entity_id
_entity_poly.type
_entity_poly.pdbx_seq_one_letter_code
_entity_poly.pdbx_strand_id
1 'polypeptide(L)'
;SQTEPDKGDPMLVRTLAACAALFFVCAPFAHAQTAQHPLDPLGWQEYWTVLEVLADAGHLDEGTEFSRVQLREPDKSGVWNWTPGSSITRSAFAVVRQGPQTYEAVIDISDSRLTSWTELTGAQPMWLEREFGSGASQVKEHPEFIAAMERRGITDLTFIDCIAIPPGYFGTVEQQGRRIGYVYCSDARGVRNTWTRSIGGLTVVVDMEDGTVLRVVDEGVIPVPETLAEYDRASLGQPREVQGPIHVSQPLGPGFTLDGHQVRWQNWSFHVRPDSRLGMVISTVRYRDGDRDRPVLYESSLSEIFVPYMDPSFAWHSRNFIDAGEFAAGGLTKPLLAGRDCPDHAVYFDHVVAGDDGRPGDRPNMICVFERVAGDVSWRHIGDPKASRPKRDLVVRMAAVLGNYDYLFDWVFNQNGSIRIGVGATGIAEVKTVIEADATTRPVGETRADAHGRFVAPHIVAVNHDHYFNFRIDLDVDGPRNDFLIDRLESVTLPEDNPRRSVWVVDETIARSESQAKMTIDYNRPAVWRVASESTTNQVGYRTSYQLMPGSNGN
;
A
#
# COMPACT_ATOMS: atom_id res chain seq x y z
N SER A 1 66.33 27.02 -0.56
CA SER A 1 67.15 27.35 -1.75
C SER A 1 66.31 27.10 -2.96
N GLN A 2 65.84 28.13 -3.51
CA GLN A 2 65.89 28.79 -4.81
C GLN A 2 66.53 27.91 -5.92
N THR A 3 65.84 27.71 -7.04
CA THR A 3 66.08 28.46 -8.28
C THR A 3 65.09 28.08 -9.37
N GLU A 4 64.46 29.09 -9.96
CA GLU A 4 63.89 29.15 -11.29
C GLU A 4 64.98 29.31 -12.38
N PRO A 5 64.64 29.56 -13.68
CA PRO A 5 64.01 28.77 -14.74
C PRO A 5 64.93 28.66 -15.97
N ASP A 6 64.54 27.89 -16.97
CA ASP A 6 65.13 28.15 -18.32
C ASP A 6 64.07 28.02 -19.45
N LYS A 7 64.24 28.97 -20.40
CA LYS A 7 63.41 29.25 -21.56
C LYS A 7 63.98 28.57 -22.81
N GLY A 8 63.09 28.40 -23.76
CA GLY A 8 63.42 28.38 -25.17
C GLY A 8 62.90 27.15 -25.91
N ASP A 9 62.23 27.24 -26.90
CA ASP A 9 61.73 27.98 -28.04
C ASP A 9 61.17 26.99 -29.10
N PRO A 10 60.56 27.34 -30.19
CA PRO A 10 59.34 26.70 -30.69
C PRO A 10 59.55 25.92 -32.01
N MET A 11 58.43 25.46 -32.58
CA MET A 11 58.20 24.90 -33.93
C MET A 11 58.38 23.36 -34.11
N LEU A 12 57.25 22.70 -34.24
CA LEU A 12 56.91 22.05 -35.53
C LEU A 12 55.46 21.58 -35.57
N VAL A 13 54.70 22.20 -36.45
CA VAL A 13 53.38 21.79 -36.89
C VAL A 13 53.48 20.39 -37.52
N ARG A 14 52.74 19.44 -37.01
CA ARG A 14 52.28 18.26 -37.77
C ARG A 14 50.86 17.91 -37.37
N THR A 15 49.95 18.21 -38.26
CA THR A 15 48.57 17.76 -38.37
C THR A 15 48.51 16.24 -38.27
N LEU A 16 47.87 15.73 -37.23
CA LEU A 16 47.34 14.38 -37.19
C LEU A 16 45.87 14.47 -36.85
N ALA A 17 45.04 14.24 -37.88
CA ALA A 17 43.62 14.02 -37.75
C ALA A 17 43.41 12.72 -36.95
N ALA A 18 43.03 12.86 -35.67
CA ALA A 18 42.55 11.74 -34.87
C ALA A 18 41.04 11.73 -34.99
N CYS A 19 40.51 10.75 -35.70
CA CYS A 19 39.11 10.37 -35.66
C CYS A 19 38.72 10.02 -34.22
N ALA A 20 38.04 10.94 -33.52
CA ALA A 20 37.34 10.63 -32.31
C ALA A 20 36.09 9.81 -32.68
N ALA A 21 36.22 8.49 -32.62
CA ALA A 21 35.04 7.61 -32.59
C ALA A 21 34.31 7.87 -31.31
N LEU A 22 33.23 8.66 -31.36
CA LEU A 22 32.24 8.72 -30.33
C LEU A 22 31.59 7.32 -30.22
N PHE A 23 32.03 6.56 -29.23
CA PHE A 23 31.26 5.45 -28.74
C PHE A 23 30.01 6.07 -28.07
N PHE A 24 28.93 6.21 -28.83
CA PHE A 24 27.61 6.22 -28.27
C PHE A 24 27.43 4.85 -27.59
N VAL A 25 27.61 4.82 -26.28
CA VAL A 25 27.04 3.77 -25.46
C VAL A 25 25.54 3.96 -25.57
N CYS A 26 24.94 3.27 -26.54
CA CYS A 26 23.50 3.03 -26.49
C CYS A 26 23.26 2.29 -25.18
N ALA A 27 22.78 3.02 -24.14
CA ALA A 27 22.07 2.37 -23.07
C ALA A 27 21.02 1.47 -23.74
N PRO A 28 20.88 0.19 -23.38
CA PRO A 28 19.83 -0.62 -23.93
C PRO A 28 18.52 0.11 -23.57
N PHE A 29 17.82 0.61 -24.59
CA PHE A 29 16.42 0.94 -24.45
C PHE A 29 15.79 -0.30 -23.84
N ALA A 30 15.24 -0.17 -22.64
CA ALA A 30 14.42 -1.22 -22.05
C ALA A 30 13.43 -1.62 -23.14
N HIS A 31 13.57 -2.84 -23.64
CA HIS A 31 12.68 -3.35 -24.68
C HIS A 31 11.28 -3.28 -24.11
N ALA A 32 10.34 -2.75 -24.87
CA ALA A 32 8.95 -2.83 -24.55
C ALA A 32 8.63 -4.32 -24.30
N GLN A 33 8.52 -4.69 -23.04
CA GLN A 33 8.30 -6.06 -22.64
C GLN A 33 6.84 -6.38 -23.00
N THR A 34 6.64 -7.10 -24.07
CA THR A 34 5.31 -7.61 -24.43
C THR A 34 4.83 -8.53 -23.32
N ALA A 35 3.58 -8.37 -22.89
CA ALA A 35 2.99 -9.20 -21.85
C ALA A 35 3.13 -10.68 -22.22
N GLN A 36 3.63 -11.46 -21.27
CA GLN A 36 3.84 -12.92 -21.41
C GLN A 36 2.73 -13.71 -20.71
N HIS A 37 1.95 -13.07 -19.85
CA HIS A 37 0.85 -13.64 -19.11
C HIS A 37 -0.36 -12.69 -19.12
N PRO A 38 -1.62 -13.19 -19.16
CA PRO A 38 -2.81 -12.33 -19.19
C PRO A 38 -2.92 -11.33 -18.04
N LEU A 39 -2.32 -11.66 -16.90
CA LEU A 39 -2.33 -10.82 -15.69
C LEU A 39 -1.07 -9.94 -15.52
N ASP A 40 -0.17 -9.89 -16.50
CA ASP A 40 0.97 -8.97 -16.43
C ASP A 40 0.50 -7.51 -16.29
N PRO A 41 1.19 -6.65 -15.54
CA PRO A 41 0.82 -5.23 -15.43
C PRO A 41 0.85 -4.56 -16.82
N LEU A 42 0.23 -3.39 -16.94
CA LEU A 42 0.34 -2.62 -18.16
C LEU A 42 1.79 -2.14 -18.36
N GLY A 43 2.30 -2.31 -19.58
CA GLY A 43 3.60 -1.81 -19.99
C GLY A 43 3.53 -0.39 -20.57
N TRP A 44 4.69 0.25 -20.75
CA TRP A 44 4.81 1.60 -21.31
C TRP A 44 3.98 1.82 -22.57
N GLN A 45 4.08 0.93 -23.54
CA GLN A 45 3.36 1.06 -24.81
C GLN A 45 1.85 0.94 -24.63
N GLU A 46 1.39 0.12 -23.69
CA GLU A 46 -0.04 -0.06 -23.43
C GLU A 46 -0.67 1.20 -22.83
N TYR A 47 0.06 1.95 -21.97
CA TYR A 47 -0.38 3.26 -21.49
C TYR A 47 -0.50 4.28 -22.64
N TRP A 48 0.47 4.32 -23.54
CA TRP A 48 0.38 5.21 -24.70
C TRP A 48 -0.80 4.82 -25.62
N THR A 49 -1.04 3.53 -25.83
CA THR A 49 -2.21 3.06 -26.57
C THR A 49 -3.52 3.54 -25.92
N VAL A 50 -3.61 3.55 -24.58
CA VAL A 50 -4.79 4.10 -23.88
C VAL A 50 -4.98 5.57 -24.22
N LEU A 51 -3.92 6.37 -24.16
CA LEU A 51 -3.99 7.81 -24.46
C LEU A 51 -4.33 8.07 -25.93
N GLU A 52 -3.72 7.35 -26.87
CA GLU A 52 -3.98 7.46 -28.31
C GLU A 52 -5.44 7.13 -28.63
N VAL A 53 -5.97 6.04 -28.08
CA VAL A 53 -7.37 5.63 -28.30
C VAL A 53 -8.35 6.66 -27.73
N LEU A 54 -8.07 7.23 -26.57
CA LEU A 54 -8.92 8.27 -25.99
C LEU A 54 -8.84 9.59 -26.77
N ALA A 55 -7.66 9.95 -27.28
CA ALA A 55 -7.48 11.12 -28.15
C ALA A 55 -8.24 10.95 -29.48
N ASP A 56 -8.11 9.82 -30.14
CA ASP A 56 -8.81 9.51 -31.39
C ASP A 56 -10.33 9.50 -31.23
N ALA A 57 -10.81 9.11 -30.04
CA ALA A 57 -12.23 9.15 -29.68
C ALA A 57 -12.72 10.58 -29.27
N GLY A 58 -11.82 11.57 -29.18
CA GLY A 58 -12.16 12.95 -28.79
C GLY A 58 -12.41 13.12 -27.29
N HIS A 59 -11.84 12.25 -26.46
CA HIS A 59 -11.98 12.25 -25.00
C HIS A 59 -10.72 12.72 -24.27
N LEU A 60 -9.77 13.36 -24.96
CA LEU A 60 -8.59 13.97 -24.38
C LEU A 60 -8.54 15.46 -24.72
N ASP A 61 -8.43 16.30 -23.70
CA ASP A 61 -8.16 17.74 -23.78
C ASP A 61 -7.09 18.14 -22.74
N GLU A 62 -6.74 19.43 -22.70
CA GLU A 62 -5.72 19.95 -21.77
C GLU A 62 -6.13 19.84 -20.28
N GLY A 63 -7.44 19.70 -20.00
CA GLY A 63 -7.98 19.56 -18.65
C GLY A 63 -8.30 18.11 -18.26
N THR A 64 -7.96 17.14 -19.11
CA THR A 64 -8.22 15.72 -18.82
C THR A 64 -7.21 15.17 -17.84
N GLU A 65 -7.71 14.60 -16.76
CA GLU A 65 -6.92 14.01 -15.67
C GLU A 65 -7.27 12.54 -15.45
N PHE A 66 -6.28 11.77 -15.03
CA PHE A 66 -6.40 10.33 -14.79
C PHE A 66 -6.17 10.03 -13.32
N SER A 67 -7.22 9.68 -12.62
CA SER A 67 -7.05 9.19 -11.26
C SER A 67 -6.60 7.72 -11.22
N ARG A 68 -6.78 7.00 -12.33
CA ARG A 68 -6.42 5.59 -12.42
C ARG A 68 -6.33 5.12 -13.87
N VAL A 69 -5.26 4.40 -14.19
CA VAL A 69 -5.14 3.56 -15.40
C VAL A 69 -4.52 2.24 -14.98
N GLN A 70 -5.16 1.13 -15.31
CA GLN A 70 -4.69 -0.18 -14.89
C GLN A 70 -5.14 -1.29 -15.85
N LEU A 71 -4.55 -2.47 -15.70
CA LEU A 71 -5.04 -3.67 -16.37
C LEU A 71 -6.52 -3.92 -15.99
N ARG A 72 -7.39 -4.07 -16.97
CA ARG A 72 -8.67 -4.73 -16.79
C ARG A 72 -8.45 -6.23 -16.89
N GLU A 73 -8.53 -6.91 -15.76
CA GLU A 73 -8.30 -8.34 -15.73
C GLU A 73 -9.27 -9.09 -16.64
N PRO A 74 -8.78 -10.10 -17.39
CA PRO A 74 -9.64 -10.98 -18.16
C PRO A 74 -10.46 -11.88 -17.23
N ASP A 75 -11.44 -12.56 -17.81
CA ASP A 75 -12.28 -13.51 -17.08
C ASP A 75 -11.43 -14.60 -16.40
N LYS A 76 -11.76 -14.91 -15.15
CA LYS A 76 -11.07 -15.88 -14.29
C LYS A 76 -10.90 -17.24 -14.97
N SER A 77 -11.93 -17.74 -15.65
CA SER A 77 -11.86 -19.01 -16.35
C SER A 77 -10.90 -18.97 -17.53
N GLY A 78 -10.84 -17.84 -18.24
CA GLY A 78 -9.88 -17.60 -19.31
C GLY A 78 -8.43 -17.62 -18.80
N VAL A 79 -8.18 -17.01 -17.66
CA VAL A 79 -6.85 -17.01 -17.02
C VAL A 79 -6.43 -18.41 -16.57
N TRP A 80 -7.32 -19.18 -15.91
CA TRP A 80 -7.01 -20.55 -15.49
C TRP A 80 -6.76 -21.52 -16.66
N ASN A 81 -7.41 -21.29 -17.81
CA ASN A 81 -7.27 -22.13 -19.01
C ASN A 81 -6.15 -21.65 -19.95
N TRP A 82 -5.57 -20.47 -19.69
CA TRP A 82 -4.48 -19.95 -20.50
C TRP A 82 -3.22 -20.79 -20.34
N THR A 83 -2.48 -20.96 -21.44
CA THR A 83 -1.20 -21.67 -21.46
C THR A 83 -0.14 -20.82 -22.14
N PRO A 84 1.14 -20.90 -21.73
CA PRO A 84 2.22 -20.17 -22.34
C PRO A 84 2.25 -20.34 -23.88
N GLY A 85 2.32 -19.20 -24.59
CA GLY A 85 2.29 -19.16 -26.05
C GLY A 85 0.90 -19.03 -26.67
N SER A 86 -0.18 -19.11 -25.87
CA SER A 86 -1.53 -18.77 -26.35
C SER A 86 -1.67 -17.26 -26.52
N SER A 87 -2.60 -16.83 -27.40
CA SER A 87 -2.92 -15.41 -27.57
C SER A 87 -3.42 -14.78 -26.27
N ILE A 88 -3.05 -13.54 -26.04
CA ILE A 88 -3.47 -12.74 -24.89
C ILE A 88 -4.28 -11.56 -25.41
N THR A 89 -5.56 -11.47 -25.03
CA THR A 89 -6.36 -10.26 -25.22
C THR A 89 -6.18 -9.37 -24.00
N ARG A 90 -5.82 -8.12 -24.23
CA ARG A 90 -5.50 -7.15 -23.18
C ARG A 90 -6.46 -5.98 -23.24
N SER A 91 -6.94 -5.57 -22.09
CA SER A 91 -7.77 -4.36 -21.94
C SER A 91 -7.27 -3.51 -20.78
N ALA A 92 -7.44 -2.21 -20.90
CA ALA A 92 -7.23 -1.28 -19.81
C ALA A 92 -8.56 -0.77 -19.27
N PHE A 93 -8.53 -0.44 -17.97
CA PHE A 93 -9.58 0.31 -17.31
C PHE A 93 -8.99 1.65 -16.85
N ALA A 94 -9.67 2.75 -17.17
CA ALA A 94 -9.27 4.07 -16.77
C ALA A 94 -10.42 4.80 -16.05
N VAL A 95 -10.08 5.57 -15.02
CA VAL A 95 -10.98 6.55 -14.41
C VAL A 95 -10.44 7.93 -14.76
N VAL A 96 -11.24 8.66 -15.50
CA VAL A 96 -10.90 9.94 -16.12
C VAL A 96 -11.76 11.04 -15.53
N ARG A 97 -11.14 12.19 -15.29
CA ARG A 97 -11.80 13.38 -14.82
C ARG A 97 -11.65 14.50 -15.85
N GLN A 98 -12.75 15.19 -16.18
CA GLN A 98 -12.79 16.37 -17.04
C GLN A 98 -13.61 17.46 -16.34
N GLY A 99 -12.93 18.44 -15.74
CA GLY A 99 -13.57 19.36 -14.82
C GLY A 99 -14.31 18.61 -13.70
N PRO A 100 -15.58 18.89 -13.42
CA PRO A 100 -16.33 18.22 -12.36
C PRO A 100 -16.86 16.82 -12.74
N GLN A 101 -16.78 16.41 -14.01
CA GLN A 101 -17.28 15.12 -14.49
C GLN A 101 -16.26 14.01 -14.29
N THR A 102 -16.75 12.84 -13.91
CA THR A 102 -15.97 11.60 -13.79
C THR A 102 -16.47 10.58 -14.80
N TYR A 103 -15.54 9.92 -15.46
CA TYR A 103 -15.82 8.90 -16.48
C TYR A 103 -15.07 7.61 -16.17
N GLU A 104 -15.71 6.48 -16.48
CA GLU A 104 -15.03 5.20 -16.60
C GLU A 104 -14.85 4.85 -18.08
N ALA A 105 -13.64 4.46 -18.43
CA ALA A 105 -13.29 4.03 -19.76
C ALA A 105 -12.78 2.60 -19.77
N VAL A 106 -13.17 1.83 -20.78
CA VAL A 106 -12.60 0.53 -21.08
C VAL A 106 -12.01 0.55 -22.47
N ILE A 107 -10.72 0.25 -22.54
CA ILE A 107 -9.97 0.27 -23.79
C ILE A 107 -9.49 -1.16 -24.09
N ASP A 108 -9.86 -1.68 -25.24
CA ASP A 108 -9.26 -2.88 -25.81
C ASP A 108 -7.89 -2.48 -26.39
N ILE A 109 -6.83 -2.87 -25.68
CA ILE A 109 -5.45 -2.54 -26.05
C ILE A 109 -5.03 -3.36 -27.28
N SER A 110 -5.49 -4.63 -27.36
CA SER A 110 -5.11 -5.53 -28.45
C SER A 110 -5.62 -5.03 -29.81
N ASP A 111 -6.82 -4.44 -29.83
CA ASP A 111 -7.45 -3.92 -31.05
C ASP A 111 -7.38 -2.38 -31.13
N SER A 112 -6.70 -1.70 -30.20
CA SER A 112 -6.61 -0.23 -30.11
C SER A 112 -7.98 0.44 -30.24
N ARG A 113 -8.95 0.03 -29.42
CA ARG A 113 -10.35 0.47 -29.56
C ARG A 113 -10.98 0.81 -28.21
N LEU A 114 -11.68 1.95 -28.16
CA LEU A 114 -12.53 2.30 -27.04
C LEU A 114 -13.78 1.40 -27.05
N THR A 115 -13.97 0.63 -25.96
CA THR A 115 -15.11 -0.28 -25.84
C THR A 115 -16.23 0.26 -24.96
N SER A 116 -15.88 1.15 -24.02
CA SER A 116 -16.86 1.82 -23.15
C SER A 116 -16.33 3.17 -22.71
N TRP A 117 -17.21 4.17 -22.69
CA TRP A 117 -17.02 5.47 -22.05
C TRP A 117 -18.30 5.83 -21.31
N THR A 118 -18.27 5.88 -19.99
CA THR A 118 -19.46 6.02 -19.16
C THR A 118 -19.27 7.12 -18.13
N GLU A 119 -20.13 8.12 -18.14
CA GLU A 119 -20.16 9.16 -17.11
C GLU A 119 -20.73 8.59 -15.80
N LEU A 120 -20.05 8.89 -14.70
CA LEU A 120 -20.47 8.53 -13.35
C LEU A 120 -21.09 9.76 -12.68
N THR A 121 -22.41 9.86 -12.72
CA THR A 121 -23.13 10.98 -12.13
C THR A 121 -23.02 10.96 -10.59
N GLY A 122 -22.60 12.08 -10.01
CA GLY A 122 -22.50 12.25 -8.55
C GLY A 122 -21.38 11.45 -7.88
N ALA A 123 -20.46 10.91 -8.65
CA ALA A 123 -19.26 10.25 -8.16
C ALA A 123 -18.03 11.14 -8.37
N GLN A 124 -17.08 11.04 -7.44
CA GLN A 124 -15.78 11.68 -7.55
C GLN A 124 -14.68 10.61 -7.53
N PRO A 125 -13.61 10.79 -8.33
CA PRO A 125 -12.51 9.84 -8.36
C PRO A 125 -11.63 9.98 -7.12
N MET A 126 -10.69 9.05 -6.97
CA MET A 126 -9.60 9.14 -5.99
C MET A 126 -8.91 10.50 -6.06
N TRP A 127 -8.24 10.85 -4.96
CA TRP A 127 -7.43 12.06 -4.87
C TRP A 127 -6.25 11.99 -5.86
N LEU A 128 -6.02 13.08 -6.59
CA LEU A 128 -4.91 13.20 -7.53
C LEU A 128 -3.65 13.66 -6.81
N GLU A 129 -2.47 13.28 -7.31
CA GLU A 129 -1.21 13.64 -6.64
C GLU A 129 -1.05 15.16 -6.51
N ARG A 130 -1.44 15.92 -7.54
CA ARG A 130 -1.38 17.39 -7.52
C ARG A 130 -2.31 18.04 -6.49
N GLU A 131 -3.40 17.39 -6.11
CA GLU A 131 -4.41 17.97 -5.21
C GLU A 131 -3.90 18.14 -3.78
N PHE A 132 -2.93 17.33 -3.33
CA PHE A 132 -2.34 17.50 -2.01
C PHE A 132 -1.70 18.87 -1.80
N GLY A 133 -1.10 19.45 -2.83
CA GLY A 133 -0.49 20.77 -2.80
C GLY A 133 -1.39 21.90 -3.31
N SER A 134 -2.52 21.58 -3.94
CA SER A 134 -3.41 22.58 -4.49
C SER A 134 -4.22 23.29 -3.40
N GLY A 135 -4.64 24.51 -3.64
CA GLY A 135 -5.37 25.33 -2.66
C GLY A 135 -4.48 25.95 -1.56
N ALA A 136 -3.26 25.43 -1.32
CA ALA A 136 -2.38 25.93 -0.26
C ALA A 136 -1.95 27.40 -0.49
N SER A 137 -1.73 27.81 -1.74
CA SER A 137 -1.39 29.21 -2.08
C SER A 137 -2.56 30.14 -1.83
N GLN A 138 -3.76 29.78 -2.29
CA GLN A 138 -4.99 30.55 -2.10
C GLN A 138 -5.33 30.71 -0.61
N VAL A 139 -5.10 29.66 0.18
CA VAL A 139 -5.27 29.72 1.64
C VAL A 139 -4.34 30.74 2.26
N LYS A 140 -3.06 30.76 1.90
CA LYS A 140 -2.07 31.70 2.46
C LYS A 140 -2.34 33.16 2.07
N GLU A 141 -3.04 33.42 1.00
CA GLU A 141 -3.44 34.73 0.53
C GLU A 141 -4.81 35.19 1.09
N HIS A 142 -5.57 34.28 1.71
CA HIS A 142 -6.91 34.58 2.17
C HIS A 142 -6.89 35.47 3.44
N PRO A 143 -7.64 36.60 3.47
CA PRO A 143 -7.58 37.55 4.58
C PRO A 143 -7.93 36.99 5.95
N GLU A 144 -8.94 36.09 6.03
CA GLU A 144 -9.34 35.46 7.30
C GLU A 144 -8.26 34.49 7.83
N PHE A 145 -7.57 33.79 6.92
CA PHE A 145 -6.45 32.93 7.30
C PHE A 145 -5.28 33.75 7.82
N ILE A 146 -4.91 34.84 7.11
CA ILE A 146 -3.84 35.76 7.54
C ILE A 146 -4.16 36.30 8.94
N ALA A 147 -5.38 36.79 9.14
CA ALA A 147 -5.80 37.30 10.46
C ALA A 147 -5.77 36.23 11.54
N ALA A 148 -6.10 34.98 11.23
CA ALA A 148 -6.01 33.85 12.16
C ALA A 148 -4.55 33.52 12.52
N MET A 149 -3.63 33.62 11.57
CA MET A 149 -2.20 33.42 11.78
C MET A 149 -1.59 34.57 12.61
N GLU A 150 -1.97 35.80 12.34
CA GLU A 150 -1.56 36.99 13.12
C GLU A 150 -1.99 36.87 14.60
N ARG A 151 -3.21 36.38 14.87
CA ARG A 151 -3.67 36.10 16.24
C ARG A 151 -2.79 35.06 16.96
N ARG A 152 -2.13 34.19 16.22
CA ARG A 152 -1.17 33.17 16.71
C ARG A 152 0.28 33.71 16.78
N GLY A 153 0.48 35.02 16.45
CA GLY A 153 1.81 35.65 16.41
C GLY A 153 2.64 35.24 15.19
N ILE A 154 2.03 34.65 14.18
CA ILE A 154 2.69 34.21 12.95
C ILE A 154 2.37 35.22 11.84
N THR A 155 3.34 36.07 11.51
CA THR A 155 3.22 37.12 10.48
C THR A 155 3.98 36.78 9.19
N ASP A 156 4.97 35.88 9.27
CA ASP A 156 5.72 35.36 8.15
C ASP A 156 5.21 33.96 7.77
N LEU A 157 4.52 33.89 6.62
CA LEU A 157 3.93 32.65 6.11
C LEU A 157 4.87 31.87 5.17
N THR A 158 6.11 32.31 4.99
CA THR A 158 7.08 31.67 4.10
C THR A 158 7.37 30.22 4.51
N PHE A 159 7.43 29.97 5.82
CA PHE A 159 7.73 28.67 6.39
C PHE A 159 6.48 27.89 6.82
N ILE A 160 5.31 28.37 6.48
CA ILE A 160 4.08 27.64 6.75
C ILE A 160 3.85 26.68 5.59
N ASP A 161 3.82 25.40 5.91
CA ASP A 161 3.53 24.33 4.97
C ASP A 161 2.09 23.88 5.15
N CYS A 162 1.33 23.84 4.05
CA CYS A 162 -0.10 23.52 4.05
C CYS A 162 -0.37 22.37 3.09
N ILE A 163 -1.17 21.42 3.53
CA ILE A 163 -1.58 20.27 2.75
C ILE A 163 -3.11 20.16 2.75
N ALA A 164 -3.68 19.88 1.57
CA ALA A 164 -5.09 19.56 1.42
C ALA A 164 -5.31 18.06 1.58
N ILE A 165 -6.35 17.69 2.32
CA ILE A 165 -6.74 16.29 2.57
C ILE A 165 -8.23 16.15 2.25
N PRO A 166 -8.68 15.04 1.59
CA PRO A 166 -10.11 14.79 1.42
C PRO A 166 -10.77 14.57 2.78
N PRO A 167 -11.88 15.26 3.08
CA PRO A 167 -12.58 15.06 4.36
C PRO A 167 -13.44 13.80 4.41
N GLY A 168 -13.56 13.06 3.29
CA GLY A 168 -14.60 12.06 3.12
C GLY A 168 -15.96 12.69 2.86
N TYR A 169 -17.01 11.89 2.68
CA TYR A 169 -18.35 12.37 2.37
C TYR A 169 -19.29 12.23 3.56
N PHE A 170 -19.69 13.35 4.16
CA PHE A 170 -20.62 13.43 5.29
C PHE A 170 -22.02 13.92 4.90
N GLY A 171 -22.27 14.18 3.61
CA GLY A 171 -23.56 14.64 3.10
C GLY A 171 -23.89 16.08 3.48
N THR A 172 -22.91 16.89 3.83
CA THR A 172 -23.14 18.32 4.13
C THR A 172 -23.50 19.08 2.85
N VAL A 173 -24.20 20.22 3.03
CA VAL A 173 -24.57 21.09 1.89
C VAL A 173 -23.34 21.56 1.11
N GLU A 174 -22.24 21.81 1.80
CA GLU A 174 -20.97 22.23 1.18
C GLU A 174 -20.39 21.16 0.24
N GLN A 175 -20.64 19.89 0.54
CA GLN A 175 -20.11 18.75 -0.24
C GLN A 175 -20.98 18.37 -1.45
N GLN A 176 -22.19 18.91 -1.54
CA GLN A 176 -23.09 18.56 -2.64
C GLN A 176 -22.59 19.11 -3.98
N GLY A 177 -22.17 18.21 -4.87
CA GLY A 177 -21.66 18.54 -6.20
C GLY A 177 -20.31 19.26 -6.21
N ARG A 178 -19.56 19.26 -5.10
CA ARG A 178 -18.25 19.89 -4.97
C ARG A 178 -17.18 18.90 -4.54
N ARG A 179 -15.96 19.12 -5.02
CA ARG A 179 -14.76 18.44 -4.56
C ARG A 179 -14.11 19.25 -3.45
N ILE A 180 -14.35 18.84 -2.21
CA ILE A 180 -13.92 19.58 -1.02
C ILE A 180 -12.60 19.04 -0.49
N GLY A 181 -11.67 19.96 -0.19
CA GLY A 181 -10.45 19.69 0.57
C GLY A 181 -10.47 20.38 1.93
N TYR A 182 -9.95 19.73 2.96
CA TYR A 182 -9.63 20.39 4.22
C TYR A 182 -8.13 20.65 4.25
N VAL A 183 -7.76 21.92 4.37
CA VAL A 183 -6.36 22.34 4.39
C VAL A 183 -5.90 22.52 5.83
N TYR A 184 -4.83 21.81 6.16
CA TYR A 184 -4.12 21.88 7.43
C TYR A 184 -2.73 22.43 7.20
N CYS A 185 -2.25 23.26 8.15
CA CYS A 185 -0.95 23.89 8.03
C CYS A 185 -0.06 23.57 9.22
N SER A 186 1.25 23.60 8.98
CA SER A 186 2.30 23.37 9.98
C SER A 186 3.40 24.43 9.86
N ASP A 187 4.08 24.75 10.96
CA ASP A 187 5.26 25.61 10.95
C ASP A 187 6.51 24.77 10.67
N ALA A 188 7.02 24.82 9.46
CA ALA A 188 8.18 24.07 8.99
C ALA A 188 9.54 24.73 9.30
N ARG A 189 9.58 25.81 10.07
CA ARG A 189 10.83 26.53 10.35
C ARG A 189 11.84 25.65 11.10
N GLY A 190 12.92 25.29 10.39
CA GLY A 190 14.05 24.56 10.98
C GLY A 190 13.75 23.12 11.37
N VAL A 191 12.65 22.53 10.91
CA VAL A 191 12.25 21.17 11.24
C VAL A 191 11.97 20.34 9.98
N ARG A 192 12.21 19.04 10.06
CA ARG A 192 11.80 18.04 9.07
C ARG A 192 10.49 17.38 9.44
N ASN A 193 10.29 17.13 10.73
CA ASN A 193 9.07 16.55 11.26
C ASN A 193 8.02 17.65 11.50
N THR A 194 7.35 18.07 10.44
CA THR A 194 6.30 19.11 10.49
C THR A 194 5.04 18.63 11.22
N TRP A 195 4.82 17.33 11.37
CA TRP A 195 3.68 16.74 12.07
C TRP A 195 3.56 17.19 13.52
N THR A 196 4.69 17.44 14.20
CA THR A 196 4.70 17.91 15.59
C THR A 196 4.48 19.41 15.76
N ARG A 197 4.44 20.15 14.65
CA ARG A 197 4.32 21.62 14.64
C ARG A 197 3.08 22.09 13.90
N SER A 198 2.01 21.33 13.99
CA SER A 198 0.73 21.70 13.38
C SER A 198 0.16 22.99 13.97
N ILE A 199 -0.45 23.81 13.13
CA ILE A 199 -1.20 25.01 13.54
C ILE A 199 -2.56 24.56 14.07
N GLY A 200 -2.62 24.29 15.37
CA GLY A 200 -3.81 23.75 16.01
C GLY A 200 -5.01 24.70 15.98
N GLY A 201 -6.22 24.11 15.94
CA GLY A 201 -7.47 24.85 15.97
C GLY A 201 -7.72 25.72 14.72
N LEU A 202 -7.06 25.42 13.60
CA LEU A 202 -7.24 26.15 12.34
C LEU A 202 -7.38 25.15 11.18
N THR A 203 -8.52 25.18 10.51
CA THR A 203 -8.78 24.36 9.33
C THR A 203 -9.41 25.25 8.25
N VAL A 204 -8.98 25.10 7.01
CA VAL A 204 -9.56 25.84 5.90
C VAL A 204 -10.28 24.89 4.96
N VAL A 205 -11.53 25.20 4.65
CA VAL A 205 -12.35 24.43 3.71
C VAL A 205 -12.21 25.06 2.34
N VAL A 206 -11.79 24.26 1.35
CA VAL A 206 -11.48 24.72 0.00
C VAL A 206 -12.26 23.91 -1.01
N ASP A 207 -12.79 24.58 -2.03
CA ASP A 207 -13.26 23.93 -3.25
C ASP A 207 -12.05 23.61 -4.11
N MET A 208 -11.82 22.31 -4.37
CA MET A 208 -10.63 21.83 -5.08
C MET A 208 -10.71 22.02 -6.60
N GLU A 209 -11.90 22.42 -7.12
CA GLU A 209 -12.04 22.69 -8.56
C GLU A 209 -11.30 23.97 -8.97
N ASP A 210 -11.43 25.02 -8.17
CA ASP A 210 -10.91 26.35 -8.48
C ASP A 210 -10.02 26.94 -7.38
N GLY A 211 -9.83 26.23 -6.27
CA GLY A 211 -9.04 26.68 -5.11
C GLY A 211 -9.77 27.71 -4.25
N THR A 212 -11.07 27.92 -4.44
CA THR A 212 -11.84 28.89 -3.66
C THR A 212 -11.91 28.50 -2.20
N VAL A 213 -11.49 29.40 -1.31
CA VAL A 213 -11.67 29.24 0.15
C VAL A 213 -13.14 29.46 0.47
N LEU A 214 -13.80 28.40 0.91
CA LEU A 214 -15.22 28.43 1.28
C LEU A 214 -15.41 28.89 2.72
N ARG A 215 -14.51 28.50 3.61
CA ARG A 215 -14.62 28.80 5.03
C ARG A 215 -13.28 28.63 5.75
N VAL A 216 -12.96 29.55 6.65
CA VAL A 216 -11.87 29.42 7.63
C VAL A 216 -12.49 29.10 8.99
N VAL A 217 -12.18 27.92 9.54
CA VAL A 217 -12.63 27.48 10.84
C VAL A 217 -11.51 27.69 11.84
N ASP A 218 -11.71 28.67 12.74
CA ASP A 218 -10.76 29.01 13.80
C ASP A 218 -11.37 28.67 15.16
N GLU A 219 -10.98 27.55 15.76
CA GLU A 219 -11.44 27.06 17.06
C GLU A 219 -10.70 27.73 18.24
N GLY A 220 -9.81 28.71 17.97
CA GLY A 220 -9.05 29.45 18.96
C GLY A 220 -7.54 29.29 18.78
N VAL A 221 -6.80 30.09 19.55
CA VAL A 221 -5.35 30.12 19.49
C VAL A 221 -4.77 29.00 20.32
N ILE A 222 -4.14 28.06 19.65
CA ILE A 222 -3.34 26.98 20.26
C ILE A 222 -1.87 27.27 19.94
N PRO A 223 -0.99 27.33 20.94
CA PRO A 223 0.43 27.57 20.70
C PRO A 223 1.07 26.47 19.85
N VAL A 224 1.93 26.86 18.91
CA VAL A 224 2.74 25.88 18.17
C VAL A 224 3.76 25.30 19.15
N PRO A 225 3.85 23.95 19.27
CA PRO A 225 4.79 23.34 20.22
C PRO A 225 6.25 23.65 19.88
N GLU A 226 7.07 23.83 20.91
CA GLU A 226 8.52 24.00 20.76
C GLU A 226 9.26 22.67 20.59
N THR A 227 8.61 21.56 20.96
CA THR A 227 9.21 20.22 20.88
C THR A 227 9.50 19.84 19.44
N LEU A 228 10.76 19.54 19.16
CA LEU A 228 11.22 19.00 17.88
C LEU A 228 11.38 17.49 18.05
N ALA A 229 10.53 16.73 17.40
CA ALA A 229 10.62 15.26 17.38
C ALA A 229 11.21 14.81 16.04
N GLU A 230 12.46 15.23 15.79
CA GLU A 230 13.19 14.86 14.59
C GLU A 230 13.53 13.37 14.57
N TYR A 231 13.54 12.77 13.39
CA TYR A 231 13.78 11.34 13.17
C TYR A 231 15.08 11.05 12.41
N ASP A 232 15.83 12.09 12.03
CA ASP A 232 17.12 11.90 11.39
C ASP A 232 18.19 11.46 12.39
N ARG A 233 19.21 10.78 11.87
CA ARG A 233 20.24 10.16 12.70
C ARG A 233 21.02 11.16 13.55
N ALA A 234 21.17 12.40 13.09
CA ALA A 234 21.90 13.43 13.85
C ALA A 234 21.10 13.87 15.07
N SER A 235 19.78 14.02 14.91
CA SER A 235 18.87 14.47 15.98
C SER A 235 18.59 13.38 17.02
N LEU A 236 18.60 12.11 16.62
CA LEU A 236 18.38 10.98 17.53
C LEU A 236 19.56 10.70 18.48
N GLY A 237 20.69 11.41 18.29
CA GLY A 237 21.89 11.22 19.08
C GLY A 237 22.67 9.95 18.73
N GLN A 238 23.54 9.51 19.66
CA GLN A 238 24.33 8.29 19.42
C GLN A 238 23.40 7.06 19.46
N PRO A 239 23.42 6.21 18.44
CA PRO A 239 22.68 4.95 18.47
C PRO A 239 23.20 4.07 19.61
N ARG A 240 22.36 3.17 20.09
CA ARG A 240 22.82 2.11 21.00
C ARG A 240 24.01 1.39 20.38
N GLU A 241 24.92 0.89 21.22
CA GLU A 241 26.02 0.07 20.73
C GLU A 241 25.48 -1.05 19.84
N VAL A 242 25.86 -1.01 18.58
CA VAL A 242 25.40 -1.98 17.59
C VAL A 242 26.32 -3.20 17.72
N GLN A 243 25.73 -4.33 18.03
CA GLN A 243 26.41 -5.62 17.92
C GLN A 243 26.81 -5.88 16.47
N GLY A 244 27.82 -6.71 16.24
CA GLY A 244 28.33 -7.00 14.89
C GLY A 244 27.21 -7.37 13.91
N PRO A 245 27.34 -7.06 12.62
CA PRO A 245 26.31 -7.31 11.63
C PRO A 245 26.04 -8.80 11.46
N ILE A 246 24.76 -9.13 11.23
CA ILE A 246 24.38 -10.48 10.79
C ILE A 246 24.36 -10.48 9.27
N HIS A 247 25.20 -11.30 8.66
CA HIS A 247 25.21 -11.49 7.21
C HIS A 247 24.44 -12.75 6.84
N VAL A 248 23.47 -12.59 5.95
CA VAL A 248 22.77 -13.70 5.29
C VAL A 248 23.23 -13.78 3.86
N SER A 249 23.72 -14.94 3.43
CA SER A 249 24.18 -15.12 2.04
C SER A 249 23.58 -16.38 1.43
N GLN A 250 23.33 -16.32 0.12
CA GLN A 250 22.93 -17.44 -0.72
C GLN A 250 24.00 -17.64 -1.81
N PRO A 251 25.12 -18.30 -1.49
CA PRO A 251 26.28 -18.37 -2.42
C PRO A 251 25.98 -19.15 -3.71
N LEU A 252 24.91 -19.96 -3.73
CA LEU A 252 24.44 -20.67 -4.92
C LEU A 252 23.32 -19.92 -5.68
N GLY A 253 23.04 -18.67 -5.28
CA GLY A 253 21.93 -17.90 -5.80
C GLY A 253 20.60 -18.21 -5.12
N PRO A 254 19.50 -17.53 -5.53
CA PRO A 254 18.18 -17.72 -4.96
C PRO A 254 17.65 -19.14 -5.21
N GLY A 255 16.90 -19.68 -4.25
CA GLY A 255 16.24 -20.98 -4.39
C GLY A 255 14.92 -20.93 -5.16
N PHE A 256 14.55 -19.77 -5.68
CA PHE A 256 13.39 -19.54 -6.53
C PHE A 256 13.81 -19.11 -7.95
N THR A 257 12.89 -19.21 -8.89
CA THR A 257 13.07 -18.73 -10.25
C THR A 257 11.99 -17.74 -10.62
N LEU A 258 12.35 -16.76 -11.45
CA LEU A 258 11.43 -15.79 -12.05
C LEU A 258 11.41 -16.00 -13.57
N ASP A 259 10.20 -15.96 -14.14
CA ASP A 259 9.97 -15.93 -15.57
C ASP A 259 8.92 -14.85 -15.85
N GLY A 260 9.40 -13.64 -16.22
CA GLY A 260 8.59 -12.44 -16.15
C GLY A 260 8.04 -12.23 -14.73
N HIS A 261 6.73 -12.19 -14.60
CA HIS A 261 6.03 -12.05 -13.31
C HIS A 261 5.68 -13.39 -12.63
N GLN A 262 6.05 -14.50 -13.24
CA GLN A 262 5.80 -15.84 -12.69
C GLN A 262 6.93 -16.24 -11.74
N VAL A 263 6.58 -16.54 -10.49
CA VAL A 263 7.48 -17.02 -9.44
C VAL A 263 7.32 -18.52 -9.25
N ARG A 264 8.43 -19.26 -9.13
CA ARG A 264 8.44 -20.69 -8.77
C ARG A 264 9.40 -20.90 -7.62
N TRP A 265 8.92 -21.54 -6.56
CA TRP A 265 9.71 -21.86 -5.38
C TRP A 265 9.29 -23.17 -4.77
N GLN A 266 10.19 -24.14 -4.75
CA GLN A 266 9.87 -25.50 -4.24
C GLN A 266 8.59 -26.05 -4.88
N ASN A 267 7.52 -26.26 -4.09
CA ASN A 267 6.24 -26.74 -4.59
C ASN A 267 5.28 -25.63 -5.00
N TRP A 268 5.63 -24.36 -4.79
CA TRP A 268 4.82 -23.21 -5.12
C TRP A 268 5.08 -22.70 -6.53
N SER A 269 4.03 -22.27 -7.19
CA SER A 269 4.08 -21.39 -8.36
C SER A 269 2.95 -20.37 -8.29
N PHE A 270 3.24 -19.12 -8.62
CA PHE A 270 2.27 -18.03 -8.58
C PHE A 270 2.72 -16.85 -9.43
N HIS A 271 1.79 -16.00 -9.80
CA HIS A 271 2.04 -14.76 -10.52
C HIS A 271 2.04 -13.58 -9.54
N VAL A 272 2.96 -12.62 -9.73
CA VAL A 272 3.07 -11.38 -8.95
C VAL A 272 2.86 -10.19 -9.87
N ARG A 273 1.89 -9.36 -9.57
CA ARG A 273 1.62 -8.14 -10.33
C ARG A 273 1.65 -6.92 -9.41
N PRO A 274 2.44 -5.89 -9.71
CA PRO A 274 2.24 -4.57 -9.14
C PRO A 274 0.95 -3.95 -9.71
N ASP A 275 0.21 -3.25 -8.86
CA ASP A 275 -1.08 -2.62 -9.19
C ASP A 275 -1.14 -1.20 -8.62
N SER A 276 -1.58 -0.24 -9.42
CA SER A 276 -1.56 1.17 -9.05
C SER A 276 -2.51 1.53 -7.88
N ARG A 277 -3.58 0.76 -7.65
CA ARG A 277 -4.49 0.97 -6.52
C ARG A 277 -4.12 0.13 -5.31
N LEU A 278 -3.85 -1.15 -5.52
CA LEU A 278 -3.72 -2.16 -4.45
C LEU A 278 -2.27 -2.40 -4.04
N GLY A 279 -1.31 -2.00 -4.85
CA GLY A 279 0.12 -2.20 -4.67
C GLY A 279 0.60 -3.54 -5.20
N MET A 280 0.26 -4.63 -4.55
CA MET A 280 0.68 -5.98 -4.96
C MET A 280 -0.51 -6.92 -5.06
N VAL A 281 -0.58 -7.64 -6.17
CA VAL A 281 -1.56 -8.70 -6.40
C VAL A 281 -0.82 -10.02 -6.63
N ILE A 282 -1.14 -11.02 -5.83
CA ILE A 282 -0.67 -12.39 -5.98
C ILE A 282 -1.79 -13.19 -6.66
N SER A 283 -1.49 -13.87 -7.76
CA SER A 283 -2.52 -14.56 -8.55
C SER A 283 -2.08 -15.96 -8.96
N THR A 284 -3.05 -16.78 -9.34
CA THR A 284 -2.89 -18.13 -9.91
C THR A 284 -1.96 -19.03 -9.10
N VAL A 285 -2.14 -18.98 -7.76
CA VAL A 285 -1.30 -19.75 -6.83
C VAL A 285 -1.60 -21.23 -6.94
N ARG A 286 -0.56 -22.00 -7.17
CA ARG A 286 -0.60 -23.47 -7.23
C ARG A 286 0.40 -24.09 -6.26
N TYR A 287 0.08 -25.27 -5.80
CA TYR A 287 0.95 -26.10 -4.97
C TYR A 287 1.07 -27.50 -5.54
N ARG A 288 2.29 -27.92 -5.83
CA ARG A 288 2.56 -29.29 -6.30
C ARG A 288 2.54 -30.27 -5.12
N ASP A 289 1.61 -31.19 -5.14
CA ASP A 289 1.44 -32.23 -4.14
C ASP A 289 1.66 -33.59 -4.82
N GLY A 290 2.90 -34.12 -4.74
CA GLY A 290 3.33 -35.26 -5.54
C GLY A 290 3.27 -34.95 -7.04
N ASP A 291 2.49 -35.74 -7.77
CA ASP A 291 2.27 -35.57 -9.21
C ASP A 291 1.12 -34.60 -9.54
N ARG A 292 0.41 -34.10 -8.54
CA ARG A 292 -0.74 -33.21 -8.73
C ARG A 292 -0.30 -31.75 -8.62
N ASP A 293 -0.61 -30.96 -9.63
CA ASP A 293 -0.49 -29.51 -9.61
C ASP A 293 -1.83 -28.89 -9.21
N ARG A 294 -1.96 -28.51 -7.94
CA ARG A 294 -3.23 -28.14 -7.32
C ARG A 294 -3.41 -26.64 -7.32
N PRO A 295 -4.49 -26.07 -7.89
CA PRO A 295 -4.86 -24.69 -7.65
C PRO A 295 -5.22 -24.52 -6.16
N VAL A 296 -4.80 -23.39 -5.60
CA VAL A 296 -5.00 -23.03 -4.19
C VAL A 296 -5.78 -21.73 -4.10
N LEU A 297 -5.34 -20.73 -4.86
CA LEU A 297 -5.87 -19.37 -4.77
C LEU A 297 -5.79 -18.72 -6.17
N TYR A 298 -6.90 -18.10 -6.59
CA TYR A 298 -6.91 -17.32 -7.82
C TYR A 298 -6.25 -15.96 -7.62
N GLU A 299 -6.66 -15.22 -6.58
CA GLU A 299 -6.15 -13.88 -6.32
C GLU A 299 -6.14 -13.55 -4.83
N SER A 300 -5.07 -12.87 -4.40
CA SER A 300 -4.99 -12.23 -3.09
C SER A 300 -4.32 -10.86 -3.21
N SER A 301 -4.95 -9.86 -2.60
CA SER A 301 -4.47 -8.49 -2.59
C SER A 301 -4.94 -7.76 -1.32
N LEU A 302 -4.28 -6.64 -1.01
CA LEU A 302 -4.84 -5.64 -0.10
C LEU A 302 -6.11 -5.07 -0.77
N SER A 303 -7.25 -5.14 -0.10
CA SER A 303 -8.50 -4.56 -0.60
C SER A 303 -8.66 -3.11 -0.14
N GLU A 304 -8.43 -2.87 1.16
CA GLU A 304 -8.56 -1.55 1.75
C GLU A 304 -7.77 -1.45 3.06
N ILE A 305 -7.40 -0.23 3.41
CA ILE A 305 -6.90 0.14 4.73
C ILE A 305 -7.84 1.22 5.26
N PHE A 306 -8.41 1.01 6.44
CA PHE A 306 -9.27 1.98 7.09
C PHE A 306 -8.61 2.47 8.38
N VAL A 307 -8.43 3.79 8.51
CA VAL A 307 -7.75 4.43 9.65
C VAL A 307 -8.61 5.54 10.23
N PRO A 308 -9.53 5.22 11.16
CA PRO A 308 -10.36 6.21 11.83
C PRO A 308 -9.66 6.81 13.05
N TYR A 309 -9.52 8.13 13.10
CA TYR A 309 -9.06 8.88 14.25
C TYR A 309 -10.22 9.25 15.17
N MET A 310 -10.08 9.00 16.46
CA MET A 310 -11.17 9.07 17.45
C MET A 310 -11.27 10.43 18.16
N ASP A 311 -11.12 11.55 17.44
CA ASP A 311 -11.28 12.89 18.01
C ASP A 311 -12.43 13.65 17.31
N PRO A 312 -13.46 14.13 18.06
CA PRO A 312 -14.65 14.74 17.47
C PRO A 312 -14.49 16.23 17.12
N SER A 313 -13.35 16.86 17.36
CA SER A 313 -13.13 18.28 17.01
C SER A 313 -13.19 18.49 15.50
N PHE A 314 -13.43 19.73 15.06
CA PHE A 314 -13.61 20.01 13.63
C PHE A 314 -12.39 19.59 12.81
N ALA A 315 -11.18 19.83 13.32
CA ALA A 315 -9.93 19.47 12.64
C ALA A 315 -9.70 17.96 12.53
N TRP A 316 -10.44 17.12 13.28
CA TRP A 316 -10.15 15.69 13.40
C TRP A 316 -11.33 14.78 13.02
N HIS A 317 -12.59 15.22 13.16
CA HIS A 317 -13.76 14.37 12.94
C HIS A 317 -13.82 13.72 11.54
N SER A 318 -13.20 14.38 10.56
CA SER A 318 -13.17 13.93 9.17
C SER A 318 -12.01 12.96 8.86
N ARG A 319 -11.08 12.75 9.81
CA ARG A 319 -9.92 11.87 9.59
C ARG A 319 -10.30 10.41 9.76
N ASN A 320 -11.01 9.91 8.76
CA ASN A 320 -11.43 8.51 8.61
C ASN A 320 -10.93 8.03 7.25
N PHE A 321 -9.62 7.79 7.17
CA PHE A 321 -8.94 7.53 5.91
C PHE A 321 -9.27 6.16 5.35
N ILE A 322 -9.48 6.11 4.03
CA ILE A 322 -9.69 4.91 3.22
C ILE A 322 -8.54 4.86 2.21
N ASP A 323 -7.40 4.36 2.67
CA ASP A 323 -6.09 4.61 2.05
C ASP A 323 -5.94 4.03 0.63
N ALA A 324 -6.57 2.90 0.32
CA ALA A 324 -6.55 2.39 -1.06
C ALA A 324 -7.64 3.03 -1.93
N GLY A 325 -8.79 3.38 -1.35
CA GLY A 325 -9.90 4.00 -2.07
C GLY A 325 -9.72 5.47 -2.36
N GLU A 326 -9.14 6.22 -1.41
CA GLU A 326 -8.94 7.67 -1.53
C GLU A 326 -7.60 8.04 -2.16
N PHE A 327 -6.53 7.27 -1.89
CA PHE A 327 -5.16 7.69 -2.19
C PHE A 327 -4.41 6.73 -3.11
N ALA A 328 -4.98 5.58 -3.47
CA ALA A 328 -4.30 4.55 -4.24
C ALA A 328 -3.00 4.06 -3.57
N ALA A 329 -3.12 3.19 -2.56
CA ALA A 329 -1.97 2.66 -1.82
C ALA A 329 -0.83 2.13 -2.72
N GLY A 330 -1.18 1.58 -3.88
CA GLY A 330 -0.21 1.13 -4.88
C GLY A 330 0.53 2.26 -5.59
N GLY A 331 -0.13 3.40 -5.83
CA GLY A 331 0.49 4.61 -6.38
C GLY A 331 1.45 5.29 -5.40
N LEU A 332 1.23 5.09 -4.10
CA LEU A 332 2.06 5.62 -3.02
C LEU A 332 3.14 4.65 -2.52
N THR A 333 3.35 3.53 -3.22
CA THR A 333 4.49 2.66 -2.95
C THR A 333 5.80 3.41 -3.20
N LYS A 334 6.83 3.06 -2.44
CA LYS A 334 8.16 3.66 -2.56
C LYS A 334 9.19 2.57 -2.91
N PRO A 335 10.25 2.93 -3.64
CA PRO A 335 11.31 2.01 -3.97
C PRO A 335 11.91 1.35 -2.73
N LEU A 336 11.91 0.02 -2.72
CA LEU A 336 12.50 -0.78 -1.66
C LEU A 336 14.04 -0.76 -1.76
N LEU A 337 14.70 -0.64 -0.62
CA LEU A 337 16.13 -0.50 -0.52
C LEU A 337 16.78 -1.84 -0.10
N ALA A 338 17.73 -2.33 -0.92
CA ALA A 338 18.52 -3.50 -0.58
C ALA A 338 19.32 -3.29 0.72
N GLY A 339 19.35 -4.32 1.56
CA GLY A 339 20.02 -4.27 2.86
C GLY A 339 19.29 -3.47 3.94
N ARG A 340 18.10 -2.90 3.61
CA ARG A 340 17.24 -2.18 4.55
C ARG A 340 15.83 -2.75 4.57
N ASP A 341 15.07 -2.50 3.51
CA ASP A 341 13.68 -2.94 3.41
C ASP A 341 13.59 -4.41 2.99
N CYS A 342 14.57 -4.86 2.21
CA CYS A 342 14.73 -6.24 1.76
C CYS A 342 16.19 -6.66 1.95
N PRO A 343 16.49 -7.96 2.12
CA PRO A 343 17.87 -8.45 2.18
C PRO A 343 18.65 -8.11 0.89
N ASP A 344 19.98 -8.02 0.99
CA ASP A 344 20.85 -7.73 -0.16
C ASP A 344 20.69 -8.71 -1.33
N HIS A 345 20.26 -9.94 -1.05
CA HIS A 345 20.05 -10.99 -2.05
C HIS A 345 18.63 -11.02 -2.64
N ALA A 346 17.79 -10.04 -2.32
CA ALA A 346 16.43 -9.95 -2.86
C ALA A 346 16.45 -9.62 -4.37
N VAL A 347 15.40 -10.07 -5.06
CA VAL A 347 15.12 -9.72 -6.45
C VAL A 347 13.91 -8.80 -6.49
N TYR A 348 13.88 -7.84 -7.42
CA TYR A 348 12.89 -6.78 -7.43
C TYR A 348 12.04 -6.81 -8.69
N PHE A 349 10.79 -6.36 -8.55
CA PHE A 349 9.91 -6.00 -9.66
C PHE A 349 9.75 -4.48 -9.71
N ASP A 350 9.90 -3.95 -10.91
CA ASP A 350 9.57 -2.58 -11.24
C ASP A 350 8.09 -2.46 -11.61
N HIS A 351 7.56 -1.25 -11.59
CA HIS A 351 6.20 -0.96 -12.02
C HIS A 351 6.17 0.28 -12.93
N VAL A 352 5.23 0.28 -13.88
CA VAL A 352 4.88 1.45 -14.68
C VAL A 352 3.52 1.95 -14.22
N VAL A 353 3.42 3.21 -13.84
CA VAL A 353 2.16 3.82 -13.40
C VAL A 353 1.84 5.06 -14.23
N ALA A 354 0.55 5.36 -14.40
CA ALA A 354 0.14 6.64 -14.97
C ALA A 354 0.33 7.77 -13.95
N GLY A 355 0.80 8.92 -14.42
CA GLY A 355 0.66 10.19 -13.71
C GLY A 355 -0.76 10.75 -13.84
N ASP A 356 -1.02 11.90 -13.21
CA ASP A 356 -2.31 12.60 -13.29
C ASP A 356 -2.70 12.97 -14.73
N ASP A 357 -1.74 13.07 -15.65
CA ASP A 357 -1.94 13.29 -17.09
C ASP A 357 -2.09 12.01 -17.92
N GLY A 358 -2.15 10.85 -17.26
CA GLY A 358 -2.26 9.53 -17.88
C GLY A 358 -0.96 8.98 -18.48
N ARG A 359 0.12 9.77 -18.51
CA ARG A 359 1.40 9.34 -19.08
C ARG A 359 2.11 8.35 -18.18
N PRO A 360 2.76 7.33 -18.77
CA PRO A 360 3.49 6.35 -17.98
C PRO A 360 4.74 6.93 -17.32
N GLY A 361 5.03 6.48 -16.11
CA GLY A 361 6.26 6.76 -15.38
C GLY A 361 6.80 5.50 -14.70
N ASP A 362 8.13 5.34 -14.72
CA ASP A 362 8.78 4.19 -14.07
C ASP A 362 8.80 4.34 -12.56
N ARG A 363 8.51 3.25 -11.88
CA ARG A 363 8.66 3.08 -10.43
C ARG A 363 9.55 1.87 -10.18
N PRO A 364 10.84 2.05 -9.90
CA PRO A 364 11.76 0.93 -9.69
C PRO A 364 11.59 0.29 -8.32
N ASN A 365 11.92 -1.01 -8.22
CA ASN A 365 11.99 -1.77 -6.97
C ASN A 365 10.72 -1.72 -6.10
N MET A 366 9.54 -1.82 -6.71
CA MET A 366 8.27 -1.67 -5.98
C MET A 366 7.89 -2.90 -5.17
N ILE A 367 8.30 -4.07 -5.61
CA ILE A 367 8.10 -5.35 -4.93
C ILE A 367 9.43 -6.07 -4.86
N CYS A 368 9.77 -6.68 -3.72
CA CYS A 368 10.91 -7.57 -3.62
C CYS A 368 10.49 -9.01 -3.30
N VAL A 369 11.28 -9.96 -3.80
CA VAL A 369 11.15 -11.39 -3.51
C VAL A 369 12.45 -11.91 -2.92
N PHE A 370 12.36 -12.61 -1.81
CA PHE A 370 13.52 -13.17 -1.14
C PHE A 370 13.18 -14.38 -0.29
N GLU A 371 14.16 -15.25 -0.09
CA GLU A 371 14.09 -16.31 0.90
C GLU A 371 14.62 -15.85 2.25
N ARG A 372 14.04 -16.38 3.32
CA ARG A 372 14.58 -16.18 4.67
C ARG A 372 14.55 -17.44 5.48
N VAL A 373 15.49 -17.57 6.42
CA VAL A 373 15.46 -18.51 7.54
C VAL A 373 15.14 -17.72 8.80
N ALA A 374 13.95 -17.94 9.35
CA ALA A 374 13.46 -17.16 10.50
C ALA A 374 13.94 -17.70 11.87
N GLY A 375 14.93 -18.60 11.88
CA GLY A 375 15.41 -19.24 13.11
C GLY A 375 14.51 -20.35 13.65
N ASP A 376 13.40 -20.61 12.98
CA ASP A 376 12.43 -21.65 13.35
C ASP A 376 12.77 -23.01 12.73
N VAL A 377 12.11 -24.05 13.24
CA VAL A 377 12.13 -25.40 12.67
C VAL A 377 10.84 -25.65 11.90
N SER A 378 10.98 -26.26 10.70
CA SER A 378 9.82 -26.72 9.94
C SER A 378 9.33 -28.09 10.48
N TRP A 379 10.23 -28.92 10.93
CA TRP A 379 9.93 -30.20 11.55
C TRP A 379 11.03 -30.62 12.53
N ARG A 380 10.64 -31.17 13.68
CA ARG A 380 11.55 -31.71 14.69
C ARG A 380 10.87 -32.83 15.44
N HIS A 381 11.58 -33.94 15.60
CA HIS A 381 11.18 -35.04 16.48
C HIS A 381 12.30 -35.35 17.46
N ILE A 382 11.96 -35.58 18.72
CA ILE A 382 12.93 -35.79 19.83
C ILE A 382 13.79 -37.02 19.67
N GLY A 383 13.27 -38.08 19.01
CA GLY A 383 13.96 -39.36 18.83
C GLY A 383 15.07 -39.37 17.80
N ASP A 384 15.08 -38.42 16.84
CA ASP A 384 16.10 -38.32 15.82
C ASP A 384 16.42 -36.83 15.48
N PRO A 385 17.40 -36.25 16.19
CA PRO A 385 17.80 -34.86 15.92
C PRO A 385 18.30 -34.61 14.50
N LYS A 386 18.81 -35.67 13.80
CA LYS A 386 19.29 -35.54 12.41
C LYS A 386 18.14 -35.40 11.41
N ALA A 387 16.92 -35.82 11.81
CA ALA A 387 15.73 -35.64 10.99
C ALA A 387 15.13 -34.21 11.09
N SER A 388 15.60 -33.37 12.03
CA SER A 388 15.16 -31.97 12.17
C SER A 388 15.48 -31.17 10.91
N ARG A 389 14.54 -30.30 10.50
CA ARG A 389 14.65 -29.47 9.32
C ARG A 389 14.40 -28.00 9.68
N PRO A 390 15.27 -27.07 9.25
CA PRO A 390 15.03 -25.65 9.43
C PRO A 390 13.84 -25.21 8.58
N LYS A 391 13.10 -24.23 9.08
CA LYS A 391 12.04 -23.56 8.32
C LYS A 391 12.66 -22.55 7.35
N ARG A 392 12.18 -22.56 6.12
CA ARG A 392 12.51 -21.57 5.11
C ARG A 392 11.21 -21.02 4.55
N ASP A 393 11.15 -19.70 4.40
CA ASP A 393 10.03 -18.97 3.84
C ASP A 393 10.47 -18.30 2.53
N LEU A 394 9.57 -18.18 1.56
CA LEU A 394 9.65 -17.22 0.47
C LEU A 394 8.76 -16.03 0.82
N VAL A 395 9.31 -14.85 0.75
CA VAL A 395 8.61 -13.59 1.06
C VAL A 395 8.48 -12.76 -0.22
N VAL A 396 7.27 -12.27 -0.48
CA VAL A 396 6.99 -11.24 -1.48
C VAL A 396 6.54 -10.01 -0.71
N ARG A 397 7.28 -8.91 -0.82
CA ARG A 397 7.10 -7.69 -0.01
C ARG A 397 6.88 -6.47 -0.86
N MET A 398 5.97 -5.60 -0.43
CA MET A 398 5.88 -4.20 -0.85
C MET A 398 5.86 -3.26 0.35
N ALA A 399 6.17 -1.98 0.13
CA ALA A 399 6.00 -0.92 1.12
C ALA A 399 5.23 0.25 0.51
N ALA A 400 4.26 0.79 1.25
CA ALA A 400 3.49 1.98 0.87
C ALA A 400 3.64 3.05 1.94
N VAL A 401 3.81 4.32 1.51
CA VAL A 401 3.88 5.49 2.39
C VAL A 401 2.57 6.24 2.27
N LEU A 402 1.76 6.16 3.31
CA LEU A 402 0.42 6.73 3.37
C LEU A 402 0.39 7.81 4.46
N GLY A 403 0.56 9.06 4.04
CA GLY A 403 0.67 10.19 4.94
C GLY A 403 1.90 10.08 5.87
N ASN A 404 1.63 9.89 7.15
CA ASN A 404 2.64 9.79 8.21
C ASN A 404 3.08 8.34 8.52
N TYR A 405 2.48 7.33 7.87
CA TYR A 405 2.78 5.92 8.08
C TYR A 405 3.41 5.24 6.89
N ASP A 406 4.33 4.32 7.18
CA ASP A 406 4.88 3.37 6.23
C ASP A 406 4.37 1.98 6.58
N TYR A 407 3.70 1.34 5.62
CA TYR A 407 3.18 -0.01 5.75
C TYR A 407 4.00 -0.98 4.91
N LEU A 408 4.39 -2.08 5.52
CA LEU A 408 5.04 -3.20 4.83
C LEU A 408 4.05 -4.35 4.74
N PHE A 409 3.84 -4.88 3.55
CA PHE A 409 2.95 -6.01 3.30
C PHE A 409 3.76 -7.18 2.79
N ASP A 410 3.69 -8.31 3.51
CA ASP A 410 4.39 -9.54 3.20
C ASP A 410 3.40 -10.65 2.86
N TRP A 411 3.51 -11.25 1.68
CA TRP A 411 2.96 -12.57 1.41
C TRP A 411 4.06 -13.60 1.62
N VAL A 412 3.88 -14.46 2.61
CA VAL A 412 4.89 -15.42 3.07
C VAL A 412 4.43 -16.83 2.73
N PHE A 413 5.11 -17.45 1.77
CA PHE A 413 4.88 -18.83 1.36
C PHE A 413 5.75 -19.75 2.19
N ASN A 414 5.12 -20.76 2.80
CA ASN A 414 5.81 -21.73 3.66
C ASN A 414 5.97 -23.08 2.94
N GLN A 415 7.00 -23.83 3.32
CA GLN A 415 7.29 -25.16 2.74
C GLN A 415 6.18 -26.19 2.95
N ASN A 416 5.34 -26.02 3.97
CA ASN A 416 4.25 -26.93 4.33
C ASN A 416 2.93 -26.67 3.58
N GLY A 417 2.92 -25.77 2.61
CA GLY A 417 1.71 -25.44 1.86
C GLY A 417 0.83 -24.35 2.48
N SER A 418 1.27 -23.69 3.54
CA SER A 418 0.55 -22.54 4.12
C SER A 418 1.04 -21.22 3.57
N ILE A 419 0.14 -20.22 3.53
CA ILE A 419 0.43 -18.83 3.17
C ILE A 419 0.09 -17.96 4.38
N ARG A 420 0.95 -17.00 4.69
CA ARG A 420 0.69 -16.00 5.73
C ARG A 420 0.77 -14.62 5.11
N ILE A 421 -0.19 -13.77 5.39
CA ILE A 421 -0.11 -12.33 5.11
C ILE A 421 0.36 -11.64 6.38
N GLY A 422 1.43 -10.87 6.28
CA GLY A 422 1.98 -10.08 7.38
C GLY A 422 1.87 -8.60 7.07
N VAL A 423 1.52 -7.80 8.09
CA VAL A 423 1.55 -6.35 8.01
C VAL A 423 2.52 -5.82 9.05
N GLY A 424 3.45 -4.96 8.61
CA GLY A 424 4.26 -4.12 9.47
C GLY A 424 3.81 -2.68 9.32
N ALA A 425 3.58 -1.99 10.43
CA ALA A 425 3.30 -0.56 10.45
C ALA A 425 4.43 0.17 11.18
N THR A 426 4.93 1.24 10.56
CA THR A 426 5.98 2.11 11.10
C THR A 426 5.70 3.55 10.66
N GLY A 427 6.58 4.47 10.98
CA GLY A 427 6.43 5.88 10.62
C GLY A 427 6.30 6.79 11.82
N ILE A 428 5.51 7.84 11.72
CA ILE A 428 5.37 8.92 12.71
C ILE A 428 3.90 8.98 13.14
N ALA A 429 3.64 9.01 14.45
CA ALA A 429 2.29 9.18 14.96
C ALA A 429 1.72 10.55 14.54
N GLU A 430 0.50 10.56 14.02
CA GLU A 430 -0.21 11.81 13.79
C GLU A 430 -0.71 12.39 15.11
N VAL A 431 -0.39 13.65 15.35
CA VAL A 431 -0.62 14.30 16.64
C VAL A 431 -1.37 15.62 16.48
N LYS A 432 -2.14 15.97 17.49
CA LYS A 432 -2.75 17.29 17.63
C LYS A 432 -2.02 18.15 18.65
N THR A 433 -2.03 19.44 18.41
CA THR A 433 -1.58 20.44 19.38
C THR A 433 -2.71 20.84 20.31
N VAL A 434 -2.39 21.08 21.58
CA VAL A 434 -3.35 21.45 22.62
C VAL A 434 -2.81 22.57 23.51
N ILE A 435 -3.70 23.26 24.23
CA ILE A 435 -3.32 24.36 25.12
C ILE A 435 -2.61 23.83 26.38
N GLU A 436 -3.07 22.72 26.91
CA GLU A 436 -2.52 22.10 28.11
C GLU A 436 -1.11 21.54 27.85
N ALA A 437 -0.22 21.76 28.78
CA ALA A 437 1.17 21.30 28.64
C ALA A 437 1.31 19.79 28.85
N ASP A 438 0.50 19.19 29.71
CA ASP A 438 0.57 17.78 30.09
C ASP A 438 -0.72 17.28 30.76
N ALA A 439 -0.75 15.99 31.07
CA ALA A 439 -1.90 15.34 31.71
C ALA A 439 -2.22 15.84 33.15
N THR A 440 -1.33 16.61 33.79
CA THR A 440 -1.52 17.17 35.13
C THR A 440 -2.05 18.61 35.08
N THR A 441 -1.94 19.26 33.94
CA THR A 441 -2.45 20.61 33.71
C THR A 441 -3.99 20.61 33.81
N ARG A 442 -4.55 21.62 34.51
CA ARG A 442 -5.99 21.75 34.59
C ARG A 442 -6.59 21.99 33.21
N PRO A 443 -7.68 21.29 32.84
CA PRO A 443 -8.35 21.50 31.58
C PRO A 443 -8.79 22.96 31.38
N VAL A 444 -8.62 23.49 30.18
CA VAL A 444 -9.10 24.83 29.78
C VAL A 444 -10.60 24.80 29.54
N GLY A 445 -11.14 23.66 29.09
CA GLY A 445 -12.57 23.43 28.87
C GLY A 445 -13.16 22.36 29.80
N GLU A 446 -14.33 21.88 29.47
CA GLU A 446 -14.99 20.80 30.24
C GLU A 446 -14.32 19.43 29.99
N THR A 447 -13.77 19.23 28.81
CA THR A 447 -13.13 17.97 28.38
C THR A 447 -11.61 18.09 28.48
N ARG A 448 -10.95 17.08 29.01
CA ARG A 448 -9.50 17.00 29.04
C ARG A 448 -8.91 16.96 27.64
N ALA A 449 -7.79 17.61 27.42
CA ALA A 449 -7.09 17.60 26.12
C ALA A 449 -6.72 16.20 25.62
N ASP A 450 -6.47 15.27 26.55
CA ASP A 450 -6.11 13.87 26.27
C ASP A 450 -7.30 12.89 26.36
N ALA A 451 -8.54 13.38 26.36
CA ALA A 451 -9.73 12.52 26.41
C ALA A 451 -9.81 11.54 25.23
N HIS A 452 -9.28 11.96 24.07
CA HIS A 452 -9.29 11.19 22.82
C HIS A 452 -7.88 10.81 22.36
N GLY A 453 -6.90 10.78 23.28
CA GLY A 453 -5.51 10.51 22.95
C GLY A 453 -4.61 10.39 24.17
N ARG A 454 -3.31 10.56 23.97
CA ARG A 454 -2.30 10.58 25.04
C ARG A 454 -1.27 11.67 24.78
N PHE A 455 -0.87 12.38 25.83
CA PHE A 455 0.28 13.26 25.74
C PHE A 455 1.56 12.47 25.43
N VAL A 456 2.25 12.87 24.38
CA VAL A 456 3.54 12.31 23.96
C VAL A 456 4.69 13.30 24.14
N ALA A 457 4.36 14.60 24.24
CA ALA A 457 5.27 15.69 24.56
C ALA A 457 4.44 16.88 25.10
N PRO A 458 5.08 17.95 25.64
CA PRO A 458 4.38 19.15 26.05
C PRO A 458 3.55 19.74 24.91
N HIS A 459 2.27 19.98 25.16
CA HIS A 459 1.29 20.51 24.20
C HIS A 459 0.98 19.58 23.00
N ILE A 460 1.41 18.33 23.02
CA ILE A 460 1.26 17.38 21.92
C ILE A 460 0.54 16.11 22.41
N VAL A 461 -0.59 15.82 21.80
CA VAL A 461 -1.41 14.63 22.06
C VAL A 461 -1.46 13.75 20.81
N ALA A 462 -1.01 12.51 20.93
CA ALA A 462 -1.26 11.48 19.92
C ALA A 462 -2.72 11.06 20.01
N VAL A 463 -3.46 11.19 18.91
CA VAL A 463 -4.89 10.88 18.86
C VAL A 463 -5.07 9.38 18.75
N ASN A 464 -6.01 8.83 19.53
CA ASN A 464 -6.36 7.41 19.46
C ASN A 464 -6.92 7.06 18.09
N HIS A 465 -6.41 5.99 17.48
CA HIS A 465 -6.88 5.46 16.21
C HIS A 465 -6.47 4.00 16.07
N ASP A 466 -7.15 3.30 15.17
CA ASP A 466 -6.84 1.93 14.79
C ASP A 466 -6.53 1.85 13.31
N HIS A 467 -5.84 0.79 12.91
CA HIS A 467 -5.56 0.47 11.52
C HIS A 467 -6.23 -0.85 11.17
N TYR A 468 -7.21 -0.81 10.28
CA TYR A 468 -7.93 -1.99 9.80
C TYR A 468 -7.45 -2.34 8.39
N PHE A 469 -6.82 -3.51 8.26
CA PHE A 469 -6.35 -4.03 6.99
C PHE A 469 -7.32 -5.07 6.46
N ASN A 470 -7.91 -4.80 5.32
CA ASN A 470 -8.82 -5.71 4.64
C ASN A 470 -8.11 -6.36 3.45
N PHE A 471 -8.11 -7.70 3.41
CA PHE A 471 -7.54 -8.48 2.32
C PHE A 471 -8.64 -9.20 1.55
N ARG A 472 -8.62 -9.09 0.23
CA ARG A 472 -9.37 -9.96 -0.66
C ARG A 472 -8.59 -11.25 -0.85
N ILE A 473 -9.27 -12.38 -0.69
CA ILE A 473 -8.69 -13.71 -0.86
C ILE A 473 -9.71 -14.55 -1.65
N ASP A 474 -9.42 -14.82 -2.91
CA ASP A 474 -10.24 -15.66 -3.80
C ASP A 474 -9.61 -17.05 -3.87
N LEU A 475 -10.08 -17.96 -3.02
CA LEU A 475 -9.57 -19.32 -2.92
C LEU A 475 -10.20 -20.23 -3.97
N ASP A 476 -9.37 -21.04 -4.63
CA ASP A 476 -9.73 -22.09 -5.59
C ASP A 476 -9.13 -23.42 -5.17
N VAL A 477 -9.56 -23.93 -4.02
CA VAL A 477 -9.02 -25.18 -3.43
C VAL A 477 -9.36 -26.38 -4.32
N ASP A 478 -8.36 -26.86 -5.06
CA ASP A 478 -8.48 -27.93 -6.07
C ASP A 478 -9.52 -27.65 -7.17
N GLY A 479 -9.82 -26.38 -7.43
CA GLY A 479 -10.75 -25.90 -8.46
C GLY A 479 -11.69 -24.82 -7.96
N PRO A 480 -12.49 -24.22 -8.86
CA PRO A 480 -13.26 -23.01 -8.58
C PRO A 480 -14.54 -23.26 -7.75
N ARG A 481 -14.94 -24.49 -7.54
CA ARG A 481 -16.13 -24.83 -6.75
C ARG A 481 -15.76 -25.25 -5.35
N ASN A 482 -16.05 -24.36 -4.40
CA ASN A 482 -15.74 -24.55 -3.00
C ASN A 482 -16.93 -24.24 -2.11
N ASP A 483 -17.03 -24.94 -0.98
CA ASP A 483 -17.91 -24.58 0.13
C ASP A 483 -17.17 -23.76 1.16
N PHE A 484 -17.83 -22.77 1.73
CA PHE A 484 -17.36 -22.03 2.89
C PHE A 484 -17.91 -22.65 4.17
N LEU A 485 -17.03 -23.07 5.05
CA LEU A 485 -17.35 -23.83 6.25
C LEU A 485 -17.01 -23.01 7.49
N ILE A 486 -17.85 -23.14 8.51
CA ILE A 486 -17.60 -22.62 9.85
C ILE A 486 -17.51 -23.81 10.79
N ASP A 487 -16.32 -24.09 11.28
CA ASP A 487 -16.04 -25.16 12.23
C ASP A 487 -16.03 -24.58 13.65
N ARG A 488 -17.01 -24.97 14.48
CA ARG A 488 -17.10 -24.56 15.88
C ARG A 488 -16.61 -25.65 16.79
N LEU A 489 -15.83 -25.26 17.78
CA LEU A 489 -15.39 -26.17 18.83
C LEU A 489 -16.44 -26.16 19.96
N GLU A 490 -17.10 -27.26 20.16
CA GLU A 490 -18.13 -27.42 21.19
C GLU A 490 -17.72 -28.43 22.27
N SER A 491 -18.04 -28.11 23.51
CA SER A 491 -17.83 -29.02 24.64
C SER A 491 -19.08 -29.87 24.86
N VAL A 492 -18.92 -31.18 24.79
CA VAL A 492 -19.99 -32.14 25.03
C VAL A 492 -19.74 -32.83 26.39
N THR A 493 -20.70 -32.71 27.29
CA THR A 493 -20.67 -33.43 28.57
C THR A 493 -21.06 -34.88 28.34
N LEU A 494 -20.22 -35.79 28.81
CA LEU A 494 -20.46 -37.23 28.77
C LEU A 494 -21.28 -37.68 29.98
N PRO A 495 -21.90 -38.90 29.93
CA PRO A 495 -22.59 -39.49 31.06
C PRO A 495 -21.72 -39.56 32.32
N GLU A 496 -22.35 -39.55 33.50
CA GLU A 496 -21.63 -39.48 34.78
C GLU A 496 -20.70 -40.68 35.04
N ASP A 497 -21.02 -41.84 34.48
CA ASP A 497 -20.23 -43.08 34.56
C ASP A 497 -18.99 -43.04 33.63
N ASN A 498 -18.91 -42.10 32.72
CA ASN A 498 -17.76 -41.93 31.85
C ASN A 498 -16.64 -41.15 32.58
N PRO A 499 -15.47 -41.76 32.82
CA PRO A 499 -14.38 -41.11 33.56
C PRO A 499 -13.81 -39.86 32.85
N ARG A 500 -14.03 -39.73 31.57
CA ARG A 500 -13.57 -38.55 30.79
C ARG A 500 -14.34 -37.27 31.13
N ARG A 501 -15.63 -37.36 31.54
CA ARG A 501 -16.52 -36.28 31.89
C ARG A 501 -16.95 -35.38 30.72
N SER A 502 -16.04 -34.90 29.89
CA SER A 502 -16.35 -34.12 28.71
C SER A 502 -15.36 -34.33 27.59
N VAL A 503 -15.79 -34.06 26.38
CA VAL A 503 -14.96 -34.05 25.16
C VAL A 503 -15.28 -32.83 24.36
N TRP A 504 -14.34 -32.42 23.55
CA TRP A 504 -14.59 -31.39 22.52
C TRP A 504 -14.87 -32.09 21.19
N VAL A 505 -15.82 -31.55 20.48
CA VAL A 505 -16.17 -31.95 19.12
C VAL A 505 -16.14 -30.74 18.20
N VAL A 506 -15.96 -31.00 16.92
CA VAL A 506 -16.09 -29.98 15.91
C VAL A 506 -17.47 -30.07 15.30
N ASP A 507 -18.26 -28.99 15.40
CA ASP A 507 -19.52 -28.80 14.69
C ASP A 507 -19.26 -28.02 13.39
N GLU A 508 -19.47 -28.70 12.26
CA GLU A 508 -19.24 -28.13 10.93
C GLU A 508 -20.56 -27.58 10.35
N THR A 509 -20.56 -26.31 9.99
CA THR A 509 -21.69 -25.66 9.31
C THR A 509 -21.26 -25.12 7.96
N ILE A 510 -22.00 -25.44 6.88
CA ILE A 510 -21.79 -24.86 5.56
C ILE A 510 -22.56 -23.54 5.46
N ALA A 511 -21.84 -22.42 5.22
CA ALA A 511 -22.44 -21.14 4.95
C ALA A 511 -22.82 -21.04 3.45
N ARG A 512 -24.10 -20.79 3.17
CA ARG A 512 -24.67 -20.69 1.83
C ARG A 512 -24.81 -19.27 1.32
N SER A 513 -24.51 -18.27 2.16
CA SER A 513 -24.56 -16.85 1.84
C SER A 513 -23.58 -16.07 2.73
N GLU A 514 -23.22 -14.86 2.32
CA GLU A 514 -22.34 -13.98 3.11
C GLU A 514 -22.96 -13.70 4.50
N SER A 515 -24.28 -13.58 4.61
CA SER A 515 -24.95 -13.36 5.88
C SER A 515 -24.79 -14.54 6.85
N GLN A 516 -24.73 -15.77 6.33
CA GLN A 516 -24.46 -16.97 7.13
C GLN A 516 -22.98 -17.10 7.49
N ALA A 517 -22.09 -16.56 6.66
CA ALA A 517 -20.65 -16.56 6.90
C ALA A 517 -20.20 -15.51 7.93
N LYS A 518 -21.03 -14.52 8.24
CA LYS A 518 -20.72 -13.51 9.26
C LYS A 518 -20.56 -14.17 10.63
N MET A 519 -19.47 -13.83 11.30
CA MET A 519 -19.15 -14.37 12.61
C MET A 519 -18.50 -13.30 13.47
N THR A 520 -18.93 -13.19 14.72
CA THR A 520 -18.21 -12.41 15.74
C THR A 520 -17.18 -13.33 16.40
N ILE A 521 -15.97 -12.83 16.61
CA ILE A 521 -14.94 -13.56 17.35
C ILE A 521 -15.44 -13.71 18.80
N ASP A 522 -15.55 -14.95 19.25
CA ASP A 522 -15.95 -15.31 20.62
C ASP A 522 -14.96 -16.34 21.17
N TYR A 523 -14.14 -15.93 22.11
CA TYR A 523 -13.13 -16.80 22.73
C TYR A 523 -13.75 -17.93 23.58
N ASN A 524 -14.99 -17.80 24.01
CA ASN A 524 -15.73 -18.86 24.74
C ASN A 524 -16.33 -19.92 23.79
N ARG A 525 -16.54 -19.53 22.52
CA ARG A 525 -17.05 -20.39 21.46
C ARG A 525 -16.17 -20.27 20.22
N PRO A 526 -14.93 -20.74 20.30
CA PRO A 526 -13.98 -20.56 19.23
C PRO A 526 -14.47 -21.24 17.95
N ALA A 527 -14.35 -20.51 16.85
CA ALA A 527 -14.70 -21.00 15.54
C ALA A 527 -13.62 -20.61 14.53
N VAL A 528 -13.46 -21.39 13.50
CA VAL A 528 -12.55 -21.12 12.38
C VAL A 528 -13.31 -21.20 11.06
N TRP A 529 -12.85 -20.43 10.10
CA TRP A 529 -13.33 -20.53 8.73
C TRP A 529 -12.49 -21.52 7.96
N ARG A 530 -13.14 -22.30 7.09
CA ARG A 530 -12.47 -23.23 6.21
C ARG A 530 -13.12 -23.19 4.82
N VAL A 531 -12.29 -23.18 3.78
CA VAL A 531 -12.74 -23.29 2.40
C VAL A 531 -12.36 -24.69 1.91
N ALA A 532 -13.34 -25.46 1.47
CA ALA A 532 -13.16 -26.83 1.09
C ALA A 532 -13.63 -27.09 -0.33
N SER A 533 -12.87 -27.92 -1.06
CA SER A 533 -13.27 -28.39 -2.39
C SER A 533 -14.58 -29.14 -2.33
N GLU A 534 -15.51 -28.89 -3.27
CA GLU A 534 -16.75 -29.66 -3.37
C GLU A 534 -16.52 -31.10 -3.85
N SER A 535 -15.49 -31.34 -4.62
CA SER A 535 -15.31 -32.61 -5.35
C SER A 535 -14.06 -33.40 -5.00
N THR A 536 -13.07 -32.76 -4.36
CA THR A 536 -11.77 -33.39 -4.09
C THR A 536 -11.64 -33.85 -2.66
N THR A 537 -11.25 -35.10 -2.46
CA THR A 537 -10.95 -35.66 -1.14
C THR A 537 -9.52 -36.19 -1.07
N ASN A 538 -8.98 -36.28 0.15
CA ASN A 538 -7.72 -36.94 0.39
C ASN A 538 -7.88 -38.50 0.40
N GLN A 539 -6.79 -39.21 0.60
CA GLN A 539 -6.74 -40.69 0.53
C GLN A 539 -7.65 -41.39 1.56
N VAL A 540 -8.06 -40.68 2.62
CA VAL A 540 -8.92 -41.24 3.69
C VAL A 540 -10.33 -40.66 3.67
N GLY A 541 -10.70 -39.96 2.57
CA GLY A 541 -12.06 -39.52 2.31
C GLY A 541 -12.41 -38.14 2.86
N TYR A 542 -11.49 -37.39 3.48
CA TYR A 542 -11.76 -36.01 3.90
C TYR A 542 -11.60 -35.03 2.72
N ARG A 543 -12.49 -34.07 2.65
CA ARG A 543 -12.41 -32.98 1.66
C ARG A 543 -11.11 -32.21 1.82
N THR A 544 -10.44 -31.91 0.72
CA THR A 544 -9.28 -31.03 0.74
C THR A 544 -9.73 -29.61 1.06
N SER A 545 -9.01 -28.90 1.93
CA SER A 545 -9.43 -27.59 2.40
C SER A 545 -8.25 -26.75 2.89
N TYR A 546 -8.49 -25.42 2.93
CA TYR A 546 -7.64 -24.46 3.62
C TYR A 546 -8.40 -23.83 4.77
N GLN A 547 -7.80 -23.79 5.93
CA GLN A 547 -8.30 -23.06 7.08
C GLN A 547 -7.85 -21.61 7.01
N LEU A 548 -8.79 -20.69 7.18
CA LEU A 548 -8.52 -19.26 7.31
C LEU A 548 -8.37 -18.93 8.79
N MET A 549 -7.20 -18.47 9.16
CA MET A 549 -6.92 -17.99 10.50
C MET A 549 -6.89 -16.46 10.47
N PRO A 550 -7.87 -15.78 11.07
CA PRO A 550 -7.84 -14.34 11.18
C PRO A 550 -6.60 -13.91 11.97
N GLY A 551 -6.06 -12.73 11.64
CA GLY A 551 -4.97 -12.12 12.37
C GLY A 551 -5.37 -11.81 13.82
N SER A 552 -4.39 -11.60 14.69
CA SER A 552 -4.63 -11.05 16.02
C SER A 552 -5.00 -9.57 15.89
N ASN A 553 -6.03 -9.13 16.62
CA ASN A 553 -6.17 -7.71 16.91
C ASN A 553 -5.00 -7.33 17.80
N GLY A 554 -4.07 -6.51 17.30
CA GLY A 554 -3.07 -5.89 18.14
C GLY A 554 -3.77 -4.87 19.04
N ASN A 555 -3.68 -5.03 20.34
CA ASN A 555 -4.00 -3.99 21.30
C ASN A 555 -2.69 -3.33 21.73
#